data_221b32ed407fa1f2cc577560d1e0d8c5
#
_entry.id   221b32ed407fa1f2cc577560d1e0d8c5
#
_cell.length_a   1.000
_cell.length_b   1.000
_cell.length_c   1.000
_cell.angle_alpha   90.00
_cell.angle_beta   90.00
_cell.angle_gamma   90.00
#
_symmetry.space_group_name_H-M   'P 1'
#
loop_
_entity.id
_entity.type
_entity.pdbx_description
1 polymer ?
#
loop_
_entity_poly.entity_id
_entity_poly.type
_entity_poly.pdbx_seq_one_letter_code
_entity_poly.pdbx_strand_id
1 'polypeptide(L)'
;RANGSWIRSTPLLDKNRLYVMGMQETLVCLDAGSGNLLWKLSAPKALQTPDPSFGGVSSPLIEGDALYVQAGGGVIKVDIDKGELLWSSGVSSDSMNSSPFSSPMLFDLHGQTQLVILERTRLCGVDLENGKHLWSKEVPAFRGMNILTPTQVGNRLLTATYGGKTHLFEPSVSESGAWQVKEQWQYKFQGYMSSPVVAGGHVYLHGRSGRMVCLDLDSGALKWTSEKSFGKYCSQVTNGKKMLCLSNDGMMRLVEINPSKCVILDERRVSDEETWAHLGMVGRDVFIRSLNALSFHRWESSETQRADRGKSIQNGSTAESLDS
;
A
#
# COMPACT_ATOMS: atom_id res chain seq x y z
N ARG A 1 -8.67 23.57 -0.88
CA ARG A 1 -7.24 23.16 -0.88
C ARG A 1 -6.92 22.48 -2.20
N ALA A 2 -5.73 22.69 -2.75
CA ALA A 2 -5.32 22.17 -4.07
C ALA A 2 -5.39 20.64 -4.21
N ASN A 3 -5.37 19.91 -3.09
CA ASN A 3 -5.36 18.44 -3.05
C ASN A 3 -6.64 17.81 -2.47
N GLY A 4 -7.72 18.56 -2.37
CA GLY A 4 -8.97 18.12 -1.75
C GLY A 4 -8.87 18.00 -0.22
N SER A 5 -9.91 17.49 0.40
CA SER A 5 -10.02 17.31 1.86
C SER A 5 -10.30 15.86 2.27
N TRP A 6 -10.19 14.91 1.36
CA TRP A 6 -10.42 13.49 1.65
C TRP A 6 -9.23 12.83 2.34
N ILE A 7 -9.57 11.88 3.18
CA ILE A 7 -8.58 10.97 3.79
C ILE A 7 -7.98 10.10 2.68
N ARG A 8 -6.65 10.02 2.65
CA ARG A 8 -5.87 9.22 1.68
C ARG A 8 -5.19 8.02 2.31
N SER A 9 -5.02 8.04 3.63
CA SER A 9 -4.51 6.90 4.39
C SER A 9 -5.53 5.78 4.42
N THR A 10 -5.08 4.54 4.49
CA THR A 10 -5.93 3.40 4.81
C THR A 10 -6.20 3.40 6.31
N PRO A 11 -7.48 3.40 6.75
CA PRO A 11 -7.80 3.24 8.15
C PRO A 11 -7.34 1.89 8.68
N LEU A 12 -6.91 1.84 9.93
CA LEU A 12 -6.50 0.63 10.60
C LEU A 12 -7.49 0.28 11.70
N LEU A 13 -8.02 -0.93 11.68
CA LEU A 13 -8.89 -1.47 12.71
C LEU A 13 -8.12 -2.48 13.56
N ASP A 14 -8.05 -2.24 14.86
CA ASP A 14 -7.57 -3.21 15.86
C ASP A 14 -8.58 -3.32 16.99
N LYS A 15 -8.99 -4.56 17.29
CA LYS A 15 -10.05 -4.84 18.27
C LYS A 15 -11.30 -4.01 17.95
N ASN A 16 -11.68 -3.10 18.83
CA ASN A 16 -12.84 -2.18 18.64
C ASN A 16 -12.39 -0.73 18.42
N ARG A 17 -11.19 -0.48 17.93
CA ARG A 17 -10.64 0.85 17.68
C ARG A 17 -10.28 1.05 16.23
N LEU A 18 -10.68 2.19 15.69
CA LEU A 18 -10.39 2.60 14.31
C LEU A 18 -9.42 3.79 14.34
N TYR A 19 -8.24 3.60 13.74
CA TYR A 19 -7.20 4.62 13.67
C TYR A 19 -7.15 5.21 12.26
N VAL A 20 -7.19 6.53 12.17
CA VAL A 20 -7.26 7.24 10.89
C VAL A 20 -6.32 8.44 10.90
N MET A 21 -5.48 8.54 9.86
CA MET A 21 -4.66 9.72 9.61
C MET A 21 -5.41 10.68 8.69
N GLY A 22 -5.66 11.88 9.17
CA GLY A 22 -6.28 12.96 8.40
C GLY A 22 -5.28 13.78 7.59
N MET A 23 -5.79 14.61 6.66
CA MET A 23 -5.00 15.40 5.73
C MET A 23 -4.06 16.44 6.37
N GLN A 24 -4.31 16.85 7.62
CA GLN A 24 -3.43 17.75 8.38
C GLN A 24 -2.48 17.00 9.30
N GLU A 25 -2.17 15.74 8.97
CA GLU A 25 -1.43 14.84 9.86
C GLU A 25 -2.04 14.83 11.27
N THR A 26 -3.36 14.82 11.32
CA THR A 26 -4.12 14.61 12.54
C THR A 26 -4.51 13.16 12.63
N LEU A 27 -3.90 12.44 13.56
CA LEU A 27 -4.23 11.07 13.88
C LEU A 27 -5.39 11.04 14.87
N VAL A 28 -6.41 10.23 14.57
CA VAL A 28 -7.56 10.03 15.45
C VAL A 28 -7.76 8.55 15.74
N CYS A 29 -8.19 8.27 16.97
CA CYS A 29 -8.73 6.97 17.36
C CYS A 29 -10.21 7.11 17.65
N LEU A 30 -11.00 6.25 17.03
CA LEU A 30 -12.44 6.19 17.20
C LEU A 30 -12.82 4.83 17.78
N ASP A 31 -13.88 4.78 18.57
CA ASP A 31 -14.58 3.53 18.84
C ASP A 31 -15.23 3.04 17.55
N ALA A 32 -14.89 1.82 17.12
CA ALA A 32 -15.31 1.31 15.83
C ALA A 32 -16.82 0.99 15.75
N GLY A 33 -17.46 0.72 16.90
CA GLY A 33 -18.89 0.42 16.96
C GLY A 33 -19.78 1.66 16.94
N SER A 34 -19.38 2.71 17.67
CA SER A 34 -20.16 3.95 17.84
C SER A 34 -19.68 5.11 16.97
N GLY A 35 -18.43 5.08 16.50
CA GLY A 35 -17.78 6.21 15.83
C GLY A 35 -17.33 7.33 16.76
N ASN A 36 -17.47 7.16 18.08
CA ASN A 36 -17.08 8.19 19.05
C ASN A 36 -15.57 8.39 19.06
N LEU A 37 -15.15 9.65 19.18
CA LEU A 37 -13.74 10.01 19.32
C LEU A 37 -13.22 9.56 20.68
N LEU A 38 -12.18 8.72 20.69
CA LEU A 38 -11.48 8.31 21.91
C LEU A 38 -10.31 9.24 22.21
N TRP A 39 -9.45 9.49 21.22
CA TRP A 39 -8.36 10.45 21.34
C TRP A 39 -7.97 11.03 19.97
N LYS A 40 -7.20 12.12 20.00
CA LYS A 40 -6.75 12.85 18.82
C LYS A 40 -5.36 13.45 19.05
N LEU A 41 -4.45 13.24 18.10
CA LEU A 41 -3.11 13.83 18.07
C LEU A 41 -2.93 14.66 16.79
N SER A 42 -2.55 15.93 16.92
CA SER A 42 -2.08 16.73 15.80
C SER A 42 -0.55 16.59 15.73
N ALA A 43 -0.02 15.87 14.75
CA ALA A 43 1.41 15.68 14.61
C ALA A 43 2.17 17.01 14.38
N PRO A 44 1.70 17.95 13.52
CA PRO A 44 2.38 19.23 13.38
C PRO A 44 2.49 20.03 14.67
N LYS A 45 1.45 19.99 15.53
CA LYS A 45 1.51 20.67 16.83
C LYS A 45 2.45 19.99 17.80
N ALA A 46 2.40 18.65 17.89
CA ALA A 46 3.27 17.89 18.79
C ALA A 46 4.74 17.96 18.40
N LEU A 47 5.03 18.01 17.11
CA LEU A 47 6.38 18.07 16.54
C LEU A 47 6.92 19.50 16.34
N GLN A 48 6.08 20.52 16.52
CA GLN A 48 6.39 21.93 16.22
C GLN A 48 6.85 22.11 14.75
N THR A 49 6.19 21.42 13.82
CA THR A 49 6.45 21.47 12.38
C THR A 49 5.37 22.26 11.64
N PRO A 50 5.64 22.78 10.46
CA PRO A 50 4.61 23.35 9.60
C PRO A 50 3.55 22.33 9.21
N ASP A 51 2.35 22.82 8.89
CA ASP A 51 1.32 21.97 8.26
C ASP A 51 1.85 21.37 6.95
N PRO A 52 1.56 20.07 6.69
CA PRO A 52 2.07 19.40 5.51
C PRO A 52 1.50 20.00 4.22
N SER A 53 2.37 20.40 3.29
CA SER A 53 1.96 21.03 2.02
C SER A 53 1.10 20.11 1.14
N PHE A 54 1.34 18.81 1.20
CA PHE A 54 0.61 17.80 0.42
C PHE A 54 -0.41 17.02 1.24
N GLY A 55 -0.46 17.24 2.55
CA GLY A 55 -1.32 16.54 3.50
C GLY A 55 -0.76 15.19 3.96
N GLY A 56 -1.34 14.64 5.01
CA GLY A 56 -1.02 13.31 5.54
C GLY A 56 -1.59 12.22 4.65
N VAL A 57 -0.74 11.28 4.21
CA VAL A 57 -1.11 10.16 3.33
C VAL A 57 -0.66 8.81 3.88
N SER A 58 0.22 8.81 4.89
CA SER A 58 0.74 7.60 5.51
C SER A 58 -0.36 6.85 6.26
N SER A 59 -0.45 5.55 6.04
CA SER A 59 -1.35 4.68 6.78
C SER A 59 -0.71 4.26 8.10
N PRO A 60 -1.49 4.24 9.22
CA PRO A 60 -0.97 3.80 10.49
C PRO A 60 -0.66 2.30 10.52
N LEU A 61 0.30 1.93 11.34
CA LEU A 61 0.75 0.57 11.62
C LEU A 61 0.79 0.35 13.13
N ILE A 62 0.35 -0.81 13.62
CA ILE A 62 0.41 -1.18 15.04
C ILE A 62 1.46 -2.28 15.23
N GLU A 63 2.26 -2.11 16.29
CA GLU A 63 3.09 -3.16 16.86
C GLU A 63 3.09 -3.05 18.38
N GLY A 64 2.65 -4.13 19.05
CA GLY A 64 2.44 -4.15 20.49
C GLY A 64 1.46 -3.08 20.96
N ASP A 65 1.87 -2.26 21.91
CA ASP A 65 1.08 -1.18 22.50
C ASP A 65 1.34 0.18 21.84
N ALA A 66 1.89 0.18 20.63
CA ALA A 66 2.24 1.40 19.93
C ALA A 66 1.73 1.44 18.48
N LEU A 67 1.46 2.66 18.05
CA LEU A 67 1.07 2.98 16.69
C LEU A 67 2.18 3.80 16.03
N TYR A 68 2.52 3.44 14.80
CA TYR A 68 3.54 4.09 13.99
C TYR A 68 2.91 4.69 12.75
N VAL A 69 3.31 5.91 12.40
CA VAL A 69 2.86 6.58 11.18
C VAL A 69 3.91 7.58 10.71
N GLN A 70 4.09 7.73 9.40
CA GLN A 70 4.96 8.78 8.89
C GLN A 70 4.23 10.14 8.97
N ALA A 71 4.88 11.08 9.63
CA ALA A 71 4.39 12.45 9.83
C ALA A 71 5.57 13.40 10.08
N GLY A 72 5.40 14.68 9.80
CA GLY A 72 6.43 15.71 10.03
C GLY A 72 7.71 15.50 9.22
N GLY A 73 7.66 14.73 8.14
CA GLY A 73 8.83 14.43 7.29
C GLY A 73 9.50 13.10 7.59
N GLY A 74 9.30 12.54 8.78
CA GLY A 74 9.86 11.27 9.23
C GLY A 74 8.78 10.32 9.73
N VAL A 75 8.97 9.75 10.92
CA VAL A 75 8.04 8.81 11.56
C VAL A 75 7.84 9.14 13.03
N ILE A 76 6.65 8.88 13.55
CA ILE A 76 6.28 9.01 14.95
C ILE A 76 5.80 7.69 15.53
N LYS A 77 6.09 7.47 16.81
CA LYS A 77 5.52 6.43 17.67
C LYS A 77 4.54 7.05 18.63
N VAL A 78 3.36 6.49 18.73
CA VAL A 78 2.25 7.00 19.53
C VAL A 78 1.74 5.90 20.44
N ASP A 79 1.45 6.22 21.70
CA ASP A 79 0.75 5.31 22.62
C ASP A 79 -0.64 5.00 22.07
N ILE A 80 -0.96 3.70 21.90
CA ILE A 80 -2.17 3.26 21.23
C ILE A 80 -3.44 3.58 22.04
N ASP A 81 -3.33 3.65 23.38
CA ASP A 81 -4.45 3.87 24.28
C ASP A 81 -4.72 5.35 24.52
N LYS A 82 -3.67 6.16 24.66
CA LYS A 82 -3.76 7.56 25.06
C LYS A 82 -3.62 8.55 23.90
N GLY A 83 -3.02 8.12 22.77
CA GLY A 83 -2.69 9.02 21.67
C GLY A 83 -1.54 9.98 21.98
N GLU A 84 -0.71 9.67 22.96
CA GLU A 84 0.46 10.48 23.35
C GLU A 84 1.65 10.15 22.44
N LEU A 85 2.38 11.20 22.03
CA LEU A 85 3.63 11.03 21.27
C LEU A 85 4.71 10.43 22.18
N LEU A 86 5.21 9.24 21.85
CA LEU A 86 6.26 8.56 22.59
C LEU A 86 7.66 8.97 22.10
N TRP A 87 7.86 8.97 20.79
CA TRP A 87 9.07 9.49 20.16
C TRP A 87 8.80 9.88 18.69
N SER A 88 9.71 10.66 18.12
CA SER A 88 9.74 11.01 16.70
C SER A 88 11.14 10.89 16.11
N SER A 89 11.24 10.61 14.83
CA SER A 89 12.51 10.45 14.12
C SER A 89 12.42 10.99 12.70
N GLY A 90 13.48 11.62 12.18
CA GLY A 90 13.54 12.15 10.83
C GLY A 90 12.67 13.39 10.58
N VAL A 91 12.28 14.11 11.63
CA VAL A 91 11.39 15.29 11.53
C VAL A 91 12.06 16.42 10.74
N SER A 92 11.29 17.07 9.88
CA SER A 92 11.74 18.20 9.05
C SER A 92 10.93 19.46 9.33
N SER A 93 11.58 20.60 9.44
CA SER A 93 10.96 21.93 9.51
C SER A 93 10.58 22.50 8.15
N ASP A 94 10.94 21.83 7.05
CA ASP A 94 10.59 22.25 5.69
C ASP A 94 9.21 21.71 5.32
N SER A 95 8.25 22.60 5.09
CA SER A 95 6.87 22.24 4.72
C SER A 95 6.77 21.41 3.44
N MET A 96 7.70 21.53 2.51
CA MET A 96 7.75 20.73 1.29
C MET A 96 8.21 19.30 1.56
N ASN A 97 9.10 19.10 2.55
CA ASN A 97 9.64 17.81 2.93
C ASN A 97 8.94 17.18 4.15
N SER A 98 8.04 17.91 4.81
CA SER A 98 7.30 17.43 5.99
C SER A 98 6.12 16.50 5.66
N SER A 99 5.86 16.20 4.37
CA SER A 99 4.79 15.30 3.95
C SER A 99 5.37 14.06 3.30
N PRO A 100 5.74 13.02 4.04
CA PRO A 100 6.09 11.73 3.44
C PRO A 100 4.86 11.10 2.77
N PHE A 101 5.09 10.36 1.69
CA PHE A 101 3.99 9.79 0.88
C PHE A 101 3.84 8.28 1.07
N SER A 102 4.83 7.63 1.68
CA SER A 102 4.84 6.20 1.95
C SER A 102 4.25 5.88 3.33
N SER A 103 3.99 4.61 3.57
CA SER A 103 3.58 4.11 4.88
C SER A 103 4.71 3.30 5.52
N PRO A 104 4.84 3.30 6.85
CA PRO A 104 5.83 2.48 7.55
C PRO A 104 5.45 1.01 7.44
N MET A 105 6.46 0.14 7.46
CA MET A 105 6.32 -1.31 7.47
C MET A 105 7.24 -1.92 8.52
N LEU A 106 6.80 -3.02 9.13
CA LEU A 106 7.66 -3.86 9.97
C LEU A 106 8.29 -4.94 9.11
N PHE A 107 9.61 -5.03 9.15
CA PHE A 107 10.37 -6.05 8.45
C PHE A 107 11.32 -6.74 9.41
N ASP A 108 11.37 -8.06 9.34
CA ASP A 108 12.42 -8.85 9.97
C ASP A 108 13.61 -8.90 9.01
N LEU A 109 14.70 -8.28 9.41
CA LEU A 109 15.95 -8.23 8.65
C LEU A 109 17.04 -8.88 9.50
N HIS A 110 17.52 -10.04 9.05
CA HIS A 110 18.53 -10.83 9.77
C HIS A 110 18.17 -11.13 11.24
N GLY A 111 16.87 -11.43 11.49
CA GLY A 111 16.36 -11.75 12.84
C GLY A 111 16.14 -10.54 13.75
N GLN A 112 16.27 -9.32 13.24
CA GLN A 112 15.91 -8.10 13.95
C GLN A 112 14.70 -7.42 13.28
N THR A 113 13.60 -7.32 14.00
CA THR A 113 12.44 -6.54 13.56
C THR A 113 12.77 -5.05 13.58
N GLN A 114 12.54 -4.38 12.45
CA GLN A 114 12.79 -2.97 12.25
C GLN A 114 11.58 -2.29 11.62
N LEU A 115 11.41 -1.02 11.95
CA LEU A 115 10.48 -0.16 11.23
C LEU A 115 11.19 0.36 9.98
N VAL A 116 10.74 -0.05 8.80
CA VAL A 116 11.27 0.44 7.53
C VAL A 116 10.36 1.53 7.00
N ILE A 117 10.95 2.69 6.72
CA ILE A 117 10.26 3.87 6.19
C ILE A 117 10.93 4.34 4.89
N LEU A 118 10.12 4.82 3.96
CA LEU A 118 10.60 5.54 2.79
C LEU A 118 10.26 7.02 2.95
N GLU A 119 11.25 7.80 3.33
CA GLU A 119 11.15 9.26 3.41
C GLU A 119 11.14 9.88 2.00
N ARG A 120 11.14 11.19 1.92
CA ARG A 120 11.13 11.91 0.65
C ARG A 120 12.32 11.56 -0.26
N THR A 121 13.48 11.27 0.31
CA THR A 121 14.72 11.00 -0.45
C THR A 121 15.54 9.84 0.10
N ARG A 122 15.08 9.17 1.15
CA ARG A 122 15.85 8.10 1.82
C ARG A 122 14.96 6.93 2.20
N LEU A 123 15.50 5.73 2.06
CA LEU A 123 14.99 4.50 2.67
C LEU A 123 15.75 4.27 3.98
N CYS A 124 15.04 4.07 5.08
CA CYS A 124 15.63 3.96 6.41
C CYS A 124 15.09 2.75 7.15
N GLY A 125 15.95 2.08 7.91
CA GLY A 125 15.56 1.18 9.00
C GLY A 125 15.64 1.92 10.32
N VAL A 126 14.60 1.82 11.13
CA VAL A 126 14.43 2.56 12.39
C VAL A 126 14.20 1.57 13.52
N ASP A 127 14.88 1.80 14.64
CA ASP A 127 14.70 1.05 15.87
C ASP A 127 13.32 1.34 16.48
N LEU A 128 12.54 0.30 16.76
CA LEU A 128 11.17 0.41 17.28
C LEU A 128 11.09 0.98 18.69
N GLU A 129 12.16 0.80 19.49
CA GLU A 129 12.16 1.20 20.89
C GLU A 129 12.41 2.71 21.04
N ASN A 130 13.40 3.21 20.32
CA ASN A 130 13.92 4.56 20.55
C ASN A 130 13.89 5.50 19.33
N GLY A 131 13.47 5.01 18.16
CA GLY A 131 13.37 5.79 16.93
C GLY A 131 14.71 6.10 16.26
N LYS A 132 15.82 5.49 16.71
CA LYS A 132 17.14 5.70 16.11
C LYS A 132 17.19 5.07 14.72
N HIS A 133 17.74 5.80 13.75
CA HIS A 133 18.06 5.22 12.45
C HIS A 133 19.19 4.19 12.59
N LEU A 134 18.89 2.95 12.29
CA LEU A 134 19.86 1.85 12.24
C LEU A 134 20.72 1.94 11.00
N TRP A 135 20.07 2.28 9.89
CA TRP A 135 20.70 2.53 8.60
C TRP A 135 19.85 3.48 7.76
N SER A 136 20.49 4.07 6.75
CA SER A 136 19.85 4.94 5.77
C SER A 136 20.50 4.77 4.40
N LYS A 137 19.69 4.80 3.34
CA LYS A 137 20.12 4.74 1.95
C LYS A 137 19.45 5.83 1.14
N GLU A 138 20.23 6.64 0.45
CA GLU A 138 19.71 7.63 -0.50
C GLU A 138 18.93 6.95 -1.62
N VAL A 139 17.71 7.43 -1.85
CA VAL A 139 16.79 6.99 -2.90
C VAL A 139 16.21 8.22 -3.57
N PRO A 140 16.94 8.85 -4.50
CA PRO A 140 16.53 10.10 -5.13
C PRO A 140 15.25 9.93 -5.97
N ALA A 141 14.32 10.86 -5.82
CA ALA A 141 13.08 10.93 -6.59
C ALA A 141 12.84 12.37 -7.08
N PHE A 142 12.11 12.50 -8.19
CA PHE A 142 11.72 13.81 -8.67
C PHE A 142 10.92 14.56 -7.61
N ARG A 143 11.41 15.73 -7.17
CA ARG A 143 10.82 16.54 -6.08
C ARG A 143 10.62 15.73 -4.77
N GLY A 144 11.44 14.73 -4.51
CA GLY A 144 11.30 13.84 -3.36
C GLY A 144 9.99 13.05 -3.35
N MET A 145 9.43 12.70 -4.50
CA MET A 145 8.18 11.95 -4.61
C MET A 145 8.43 10.44 -4.53
N ASN A 146 8.86 9.97 -3.35
CA ASN A 146 8.91 8.57 -2.98
C ASN A 146 7.56 8.18 -2.38
N ILE A 147 6.75 7.46 -3.16
CA ILE A 147 5.34 7.20 -2.83
C ILE A 147 5.11 5.74 -2.45
N LEU A 148 5.79 4.81 -3.11
CA LEU A 148 5.58 3.39 -2.90
C LEU A 148 5.97 2.98 -1.49
N THR A 149 5.15 2.13 -0.88
CA THR A 149 5.56 1.42 0.33
C THR A 149 6.60 0.36 -0.05
N PRO A 150 7.76 0.30 0.61
CA PRO A 150 8.79 -0.70 0.34
C PRO A 150 8.25 -2.12 0.51
N THR A 151 8.73 -3.05 -0.33
CA THR A 151 8.32 -4.45 -0.28
C THR A 151 9.49 -5.31 0.17
N GLN A 152 9.29 -6.11 1.23
CA GLN A 152 10.28 -7.06 1.72
C GLN A 152 10.31 -8.34 0.86
N VAL A 153 11.52 -8.82 0.57
CA VAL A 153 11.76 -10.13 -0.07
C VAL A 153 12.93 -10.82 0.64
N GLY A 154 12.65 -11.62 1.65
CA GLY A 154 13.68 -12.13 2.56
C GLY A 154 14.36 -10.95 3.27
N ASN A 155 15.70 -10.89 3.24
CA ASN A 155 16.45 -9.76 3.79
C ASN A 155 16.63 -8.58 2.81
N ARG A 156 15.95 -8.62 1.66
CA ARG A 156 16.04 -7.59 0.61
C ARG A 156 14.82 -6.69 0.60
N LEU A 157 14.99 -5.47 0.15
CA LEU A 157 13.99 -4.42 0.08
C LEU A 157 13.86 -3.90 -1.34
N LEU A 158 12.68 -4.03 -1.90
CA LEU A 158 12.34 -3.54 -3.23
C LEU A 158 11.60 -2.20 -3.11
N THR A 159 12.01 -1.21 -3.87
CA THR A 159 11.31 0.06 -4.03
C THR A 159 11.48 0.61 -5.44
N ALA A 160 10.61 1.55 -5.80
CA ALA A 160 10.72 2.27 -7.07
C ALA A 160 10.33 3.73 -6.88
N THR A 161 10.97 4.63 -7.62
CA THR A 161 10.85 6.07 -7.42
C THR A 161 10.19 6.76 -8.60
N TYR A 162 9.47 7.83 -8.31
CA TYR A 162 8.96 8.72 -9.36
C TYR A 162 10.08 9.57 -9.95
N GLY A 163 10.23 9.55 -11.27
CA GLY A 163 11.32 10.25 -11.96
C GLY A 163 12.69 9.59 -11.83
N GLY A 164 12.75 8.39 -11.21
CA GLY A 164 13.99 7.65 -10.97
C GLY A 164 13.95 6.22 -11.51
N LYS A 165 14.29 5.28 -10.67
CA LYS A 165 14.50 3.87 -11.03
C LYS A 165 13.77 2.93 -10.08
N THR A 166 13.77 1.66 -10.39
CA THR A 166 13.42 0.55 -9.49
C THR A 166 14.72 -0.01 -8.91
N HIS A 167 14.73 -0.29 -7.61
CA HIS A 167 15.91 -0.69 -6.85
C HIS A 167 15.62 -1.91 -5.98
N LEU A 168 16.59 -2.81 -5.90
CA LEU A 168 16.64 -3.84 -4.88
C LEU A 168 17.83 -3.58 -3.97
N PHE A 169 17.57 -3.37 -2.69
CA PHE A 169 18.57 -3.17 -1.66
C PHE A 169 18.65 -4.38 -0.74
N GLU A 170 19.82 -4.60 -0.15
CA GLU A 170 20.04 -5.61 0.87
C GLU A 170 20.72 -4.97 2.08
N PRO A 171 19.98 -4.64 3.13
CA PRO A 171 20.56 -4.31 4.42
C PRO A 171 21.24 -5.53 5.01
N SER A 172 22.40 -5.32 5.64
CA SER A 172 23.15 -6.38 6.30
C SER A 172 23.92 -5.81 7.51
N VAL A 173 24.32 -6.68 8.41
CA VAL A 173 25.15 -6.31 9.57
C VAL A 173 26.58 -6.69 9.25
N SER A 174 27.52 -5.74 9.40
CA SER A 174 28.95 -5.99 9.25
C SER A 174 29.51 -6.77 10.45
N GLU A 175 30.73 -7.27 10.33
CA GLU A 175 31.44 -7.94 11.44
C GLU A 175 31.60 -7.04 12.68
N SER A 176 31.64 -5.74 12.51
CA SER A 176 31.68 -4.76 13.61
C SER A 176 30.29 -4.48 14.25
N GLY A 177 29.23 -5.14 13.80
CA GLY A 177 27.87 -4.92 14.27
C GLY A 177 27.17 -3.70 13.66
N ALA A 178 27.81 -3.00 12.72
CA ALA A 178 27.19 -1.85 12.06
C ALA A 178 26.32 -2.27 10.87
N TRP A 179 25.15 -1.65 10.74
CA TRP A 179 24.30 -1.83 9.58
C TRP A 179 24.88 -1.16 8.33
N GLN A 180 24.76 -1.82 7.20
CA GLN A 180 25.12 -1.33 5.88
C GLN A 180 24.04 -1.72 4.87
N VAL A 181 23.92 -0.97 3.78
CA VAL A 181 22.92 -1.25 2.74
C VAL A 181 23.59 -1.30 1.37
N LYS A 182 23.58 -2.49 0.78
CA LYS A 182 24.09 -2.72 -0.59
C LYS A 182 22.95 -2.63 -1.59
N GLU A 183 23.18 -1.94 -2.71
CA GLU A 183 22.30 -2.01 -3.86
C GLU A 183 22.67 -3.26 -4.66
N GLN A 184 21.73 -4.21 -4.78
CA GLN A 184 21.94 -5.45 -5.54
C GLN A 184 21.80 -5.18 -7.03
N TRP A 185 20.75 -4.46 -7.41
CA TRP A 185 20.55 -3.97 -8.77
C TRP A 185 19.64 -2.72 -8.79
N GLN A 186 19.67 -2.05 -9.94
CA GLN A 186 18.74 -1.00 -10.30
C GLN A 186 18.27 -1.17 -11.74
N TYR A 187 17.03 -0.83 -12.01
CA TYR A 187 16.46 -0.89 -13.35
C TYR A 187 15.78 0.45 -13.72
N LYS A 188 15.99 0.91 -14.97
CA LYS A 188 15.45 2.20 -15.47
C LYS A 188 13.95 2.09 -15.74
N PHE A 189 13.15 1.92 -14.70
CA PHE A 189 11.70 1.96 -14.76
C PHE A 189 11.16 2.77 -13.58
N GLN A 190 10.32 3.74 -13.90
CA GLN A 190 9.76 4.64 -12.91
C GLN A 190 8.50 4.04 -12.32
N GLY A 191 8.57 3.58 -11.08
CA GLY A 191 7.37 3.36 -10.29
C GLY A 191 6.61 4.68 -10.13
N TYR A 192 5.30 4.59 -9.85
CA TYR A 192 4.50 5.78 -9.62
C TYR A 192 3.85 5.76 -8.25
N MET A 193 2.68 5.17 -8.12
CA MET A 193 1.95 5.11 -6.86
C MET A 193 1.58 3.67 -6.45
N SER A 194 1.87 2.70 -7.31
CA SER A 194 1.48 1.30 -7.11
C SER A 194 2.60 0.50 -6.49
N SER A 195 2.38 -0.08 -5.34
CA SER A 195 3.35 -1.00 -4.72
C SER A 195 3.53 -2.24 -5.59
N PRO A 196 4.76 -2.74 -5.75
CA PRO A 196 5.03 -3.92 -6.56
C PRO A 196 4.49 -5.20 -5.93
N VAL A 197 4.21 -6.18 -6.77
CA VAL A 197 3.94 -7.56 -6.38
C VAL A 197 5.17 -8.40 -6.66
N VAL A 198 5.58 -9.23 -5.71
CA VAL A 198 6.66 -10.21 -5.90
C VAL A 198 6.08 -11.62 -5.82
N ALA A 199 6.26 -12.40 -6.88
CA ALA A 199 5.77 -13.77 -6.95
C ALA A 199 6.61 -14.59 -7.94
N GLY A 200 6.84 -15.88 -7.62
CA GLY A 200 7.55 -16.81 -8.51
C GLY A 200 8.97 -16.36 -8.91
N GLY A 201 9.69 -15.68 -8.02
CA GLY A 201 11.03 -15.16 -8.31
C GLY A 201 11.04 -13.93 -9.24
N HIS A 202 9.90 -13.23 -9.39
CA HIS A 202 9.76 -12.09 -10.29
C HIS A 202 9.04 -10.93 -9.61
N VAL A 203 9.33 -9.72 -10.10
CA VAL A 203 8.70 -8.46 -9.69
C VAL A 203 7.72 -8.01 -10.76
N TYR A 204 6.48 -7.78 -10.37
CA TYR A 204 5.44 -7.20 -11.22
C TYR A 204 5.15 -5.78 -10.75
N LEU A 205 5.48 -4.79 -11.56
CA LEU A 205 5.42 -3.39 -11.17
C LEU A 205 4.67 -2.56 -12.21
N HIS A 206 3.69 -1.80 -11.76
CA HIS A 206 3.02 -0.77 -12.55
C HIS A 206 3.83 0.54 -12.49
N GLY A 207 4.08 1.15 -13.62
CA GLY A 207 4.88 2.37 -13.69
C GLY A 207 4.15 3.58 -14.24
N ARG A 208 4.83 4.71 -14.19
CA ARG A 208 4.33 6.01 -14.67
C ARG A 208 3.84 5.99 -16.13
N SER A 209 4.37 5.11 -16.96
CA SER A 209 3.94 4.93 -18.35
C SER A 209 2.53 4.33 -18.49
N GLY A 210 1.90 3.95 -17.39
CA GLY A 210 0.64 3.17 -17.39
C GLY A 210 0.84 1.72 -17.79
N ARG A 211 2.09 1.25 -17.90
CA ARG A 211 2.42 -0.13 -18.27
C ARG A 211 2.82 -0.95 -17.06
N MET A 212 2.52 -2.23 -17.12
CA MET A 212 3.05 -3.24 -16.22
C MET A 212 4.36 -3.78 -16.78
N VAL A 213 5.35 -4.01 -15.91
CA VAL A 213 6.58 -4.74 -16.25
C VAL A 213 6.73 -5.96 -15.36
N CYS A 214 7.40 -6.98 -15.90
CA CYS A 214 7.93 -8.10 -15.13
C CYS A 214 9.44 -8.02 -15.16
N LEU A 215 10.06 -8.02 -14.00
CA LEU A 215 11.51 -8.08 -13.84
C LEU A 215 11.89 -9.38 -13.13
N ASP A 216 13.03 -9.89 -13.46
CA ASP A 216 13.68 -10.96 -12.70
C ASP A 216 14.09 -10.41 -11.32
N LEU A 217 13.74 -11.10 -10.24
CA LEU A 217 13.97 -10.61 -8.89
C LEU A 217 15.46 -10.53 -8.52
N ASP A 218 16.26 -11.47 -8.99
CA ASP A 218 17.67 -11.58 -8.57
C ASP A 218 18.59 -10.68 -9.39
N SER A 219 18.30 -10.52 -10.69
CA SER A 219 19.12 -9.73 -11.60
C SER A 219 18.56 -8.35 -11.96
N GLY A 220 17.27 -8.10 -11.69
CA GLY A 220 16.58 -6.89 -12.16
C GLY A 220 16.33 -6.86 -13.67
N ALA A 221 16.62 -7.95 -14.39
CA ALA A 221 16.48 -8.00 -15.84
C ALA A 221 15.00 -7.96 -16.27
N LEU A 222 14.71 -7.14 -17.28
CA LEU A 222 13.37 -7.06 -17.86
C LEU A 222 13.01 -8.37 -18.55
N LYS A 223 11.89 -8.95 -18.19
CA LYS A 223 11.26 -10.09 -18.86
C LYS A 223 10.26 -9.64 -19.92
N TRP A 224 9.35 -8.75 -19.56
CA TRP A 224 8.36 -8.18 -20.48
C TRP A 224 7.81 -6.84 -19.98
N THR A 225 7.23 -6.09 -20.91
CA THR A 225 6.38 -4.93 -20.66
C THR A 225 5.00 -5.22 -21.25
N SER A 226 3.93 -4.90 -20.54
CA SER A 226 2.56 -5.12 -21.01
C SER A 226 2.27 -4.32 -22.29
N GLU A 227 1.55 -4.91 -23.24
CA GLU A 227 1.09 -4.21 -24.46
C GLU A 227 -0.09 -3.27 -24.12
N LYS A 228 -1.03 -3.74 -23.27
CA LYS A 228 -2.13 -2.92 -22.78
C LYS A 228 -1.69 -1.98 -21.66
N SER A 229 -2.33 -0.82 -21.59
CA SER A 229 -2.23 0.08 -20.46
C SER A 229 -3.08 -0.44 -19.30
N PHE A 230 -2.56 -0.27 -18.08
CA PHE A 230 -3.25 -0.51 -16.81
C PHE A 230 -3.65 0.81 -16.14
N GLY A 231 -3.89 1.85 -16.93
CA GLY A 231 -4.28 3.17 -16.45
C GLY A 231 -3.13 3.98 -15.85
N LYS A 232 -3.46 5.13 -15.29
CA LYS A 232 -2.51 6.01 -14.63
C LYS A 232 -2.08 5.48 -13.27
N TYR A 233 -2.98 4.80 -12.57
CA TYR A 233 -2.77 4.12 -11.29
C TYR A 233 -3.35 2.72 -11.37
N CYS A 234 -2.74 1.76 -10.71
CA CYS A 234 -3.20 0.38 -10.65
C CYS A 234 -2.92 -0.21 -9.26
N SER A 235 -3.98 -0.53 -8.54
CA SER A 235 -3.89 -1.32 -7.31
C SER A 235 -3.70 -2.80 -7.64
N GLN A 236 -2.83 -3.49 -6.93
CA GLN A 236 -2.44 -4.87 -7.23
C GLN A 236 -2.44 -5.72 -5.97
N VAL A 237 -3.05 -6.90 -6.03
CA VAL A 237 -2.96 -7.94 -4.99
C VAL A 237 -2.73 -9.30 -5.65
N THR A 238 -2.06 -10.22 -4.95
CA THR A 238 -1.73 -11.55 -5.49
C THR A 238 -1.95 -12.66 -4.49
N ASN A 239 -2.25 -13.85 -5.01
CA ASN A 239 -2.22 -15.11 -4.27
C ASN A 239 -1.00 -15.98 -4.65
N GLY A 240 0.00 -15.40 -5.31
CA GLY A 240 1.21 -16.07 -5.79
C GLY A 240 1.08 -16.79 -7.14
N LYS A 241 -0.14 -17.03 -7.64
CA LYS A 241 -0.43 -17.66 -8.94
C LYS A 241 -1.10 -16.70 -9.91
N LYS A 242 -1.93 -15.84 -9.39
CA LYS A 242 -2.69 -14.83 -10.13
C LYS A 242 -2.59 -13.49 -9.41
N MET A 243 -2.76 -12.43 -10.15
CA MET A 243 -2.77 -11.06 -9.66
C MET A 243 -4.08 -10.40 -10.06
N LEU A 244 -4.77 -9.76 -9.12
CA LEU A 244 -5.91 -8.92 -9.38
C LEU A 244 -5.45 -7.47 -9.45
N CYS A 245 -5.73 -6.80 -10.54
CA CYS A 245 -5.31 -5.44 -10.85
C CYS A 245 -6.54 -4.56 -11.03
N LEU A 246 -6.66 -3.48 -10.26
CA LEU A 246 -7.69 -2.47 -10.42
C LEU A 246 -7.05 -1.16 -10.88
N SER A 247 -7.32 -0.75 -12.12
CA SER A 247 -6.82 0.52 -12.65
C SER A 247 -7.76 1.68 -12.32
N ASN A 248 -7.20 2.89 -12.29
CA ASN A 248 -7.94 4.10 -11.89
C ASN A 248 -9.16 4.44 -12.75
N ASP A 249 -9.28 3.86 -13.94
CA ASP A 249 -10.44 3.98 -14.84
C ASP A 249 -11.56 2.97 -14.55
N GLY A 250 -11.50 2.26 -13.43
CA GLY A 250 -12.52 1.30 -13.01
C GLY A 250 -12.45 -0.06 -13.70
N MET A 251 -11.35 -0.37 -14.40
CA MET A 251 -11.14 -1.68 -15.01
C MET A 251 -10.41 -2.62 -14.03
N MET A 252 -11.03 -3.74 -13.74
CA MET A 252 -10.44 -4.84 -12.97
C MET A 252 -9.97 -5.94 -13.91
N ARG A 253 -8.72 -6.38 -13.73
CA ARG A 253 -8.09 -7.41 -14.55
C ARG A 253 -7.56 -8.54 -13.69
N LEU A 254 -7.84 -9.77 -14.10
CA LEU A 254 -7.20 -10.96 -13.56
C LEU A 254 -6.01 -11.31 -14.45
N VAL A 255 -4.81 -11.24 -13.90
CA VAL A 255 -3.55 -11.47 -14.61
C VAL A 255 -2.87 -12.73 -14.06
N GLU A 256 -2.36 -13.57 -14.95
CA GLU A 256 -1.55 -14.71 -14.56
C GLU A 256 -0.15 -14.26 -14.09
N ILE A 257 0.36 -14.88 -13.03
CA ILE A 257 1.78 -14.74 -12.66
C ILE A 257 2.59 -15.56 -13.66
N ASN A 258 3.14 -14.89 -14.66
CA ASN A 258 3.83 -15.51 -15.80
C ASN A 258 5.06 -14.67 -16.18
N PRO A 259 6.30 -15.22 -16.07
CA PRO A 259 7.50 -14.47 -16.37
C PRO A 259 7.80 -14.31 -17.86
N SER A 260 7.12 -15.07 -18.73
CA SER A 260 7.39 -15.07 -20.17
C SER A 260 6.60 -14.01 -20.92
N LYS A 261 5.39 -13.68 -20.44
CA LYS A 261 4.50 -12.70 -21.06
C LYS A 261 3.39 -12.21 -20.11
N CYS A 262 2.81 -11.04 -20.40
CA CYS A 262 1.62 -10.55 -19.72
C CYS A 262 0.37 -11.28 -20.23
N VAL A 263 -0.25 -12.10 -19.39
CA VAL A 263 -1.47 -12.86 -19.73
C VAL A 263 -2.63 -12.33 -18.91
N ILE A 264 -3.55 -11.63 -19.55
CA ILE A 264 -4.80 -11.19 -18.95
C ILE A 264 -5.82 -12.31 -19.15
N LEU A 265 -6.27 -12.92 -18.04
CA LEU A 265 -7.21 -14.04 -18.02
C LEU A 265 -8.66 -13.58 -18.10
N ASP A 266 -8.97 -12.44 -17.48
CA ASP A 266 -10.29 -11.82 -17.48
C ASP A 266 -10.16 -10.31 -17.28
N GLU A 267 -11.14 -9.55 -17.80
CA GLU A 267 -11.18 -8.10 -17.72
C GLU A 267 -12.63 -7.64 -17.56
N ARG A 268 -12.90 -6.84 -16.53
CA ARG A 268 -14.25 -6.35 -16.22
C ARG A 268 -14.23 -4.90 -15.78
N ARG A 269 -15.20 -4.12 -16.26
CA ARG A 269 -15.48 -2.81 -15.68
C ARG A 269 -16.28 -2.98 -14.40
N VAL A 270 -15.75 -2.48 -13.30
CA VAL A 270 -16.35 -2.58 -11.95
C VAL A 270 -16.80 -1.21 -11.41
N SER A 271 -16.39 -0.14 -12.08
CA SER A 271 -16.80 1.24 -11.77
C SER A 271 -16.74 2.09 -13.03
N ASP A 272 -17.71 3.00 -13.19
CA ASP A 272 -17.67 4.07 -14.20
C ASP A 272 -17.00 5.34 -13.69
N GLU A 273 -16.72 5.39 -12.37
CA GLU A 273 -15.97 6.45 -11.71
C GLU A 273 -14.52 6.04 -11.49
N GLU A 274 -13.66 7.02 -11.23
CA GLU A 274 -12.26 6.77 -10.91
C GLU A 274 -12.10 6.00 -9.59
N THR A 275 -11.17 5.05 -9.59
CA THR A 275 -10.82 4.16 -8.48
C THR A 275 -9.34 4.37 -8.08
N TRP A 276 -9.10 5.23 -7.09
CA TRP A 276 -7.74 5.56 -6.62
C TRP A 276 -7.33 4.82 -5.34
N ALA A 277 -8.28 4.25 -4.63
CA ALA A 277 -8.01 3.47 -3.43
C ALA A 277 -7.49 2.07 -3.78
N HIS A 278 -6.66 1.51 -2.91
CA HIS A 278 -6.35 0.09 -2.97
C HIS A 278 -7.63 -0.74 -2.85
N LEU A 279 -7.73 -1.79 -3.66
CA LEU A 279 -8.80 -2.77 -3.52
C LEU A 279 -8.60 -3.57 -2.22
N GLY A 280 -9.68 -3.85 -1.52
CA GLY A 280 -9.68 -4.74 -0.35
C GLY A 280 -10.16 -6.13 -0.74
N MET A 281 -9.55 -7.18 -0.19
CA MET A 281 -9.98 -8.56 -0.40
C MET A 281 -10.11 -9.32 0.91
N VAL A 282 -11.22 -10.04 1.08
CA VAL A 282 -11.45 -10.98 2.18
C VAL A 282 -12.04 -12.26 1.60
N GLY A 283 -11.22 -13.30 1.50
CA GLY A 283 -11.64 -14.54 0.85
C GLY A 283 -12.00 -14.33 -0.62
N ARG A 284 -13.30 -14.48 -0.96
CA ARG A 284 -13.82 -14.24 -2.32
C ARG A 284 -14.40 -12.84 -2.51
N ASP A 285 -14.44 -12.04 -1.46
CA ASP A 285 -15.07 -10.76 -1.45
C ASP A 285 -14.07 -9.66 -1.81
N VAL A 286 -14.44 -8.80 -2.75
CA VAL A 286 -13.63 -7.68 -3.25
C VAL A 286 -14.38 -6.38 -2.94
N PHE A 287 -13.73 -5.48 -2.23
CA PHE A 287 -14.22 -4.16 -1.89
C PHE A 287 -13.51 -3.12 -2.73
N ILE A 288 -14.27 -2.30 -3.43
CA ILE A 288 -13.76 -1.28 -4.34
C ILE A 288 -14.35 0.07 -3.95
N ARG A 289 -13.48 1.02 -3.65
CA ARG A 289 -13.87 2.41 -3.43
C ARG A 289 -13.63 3.22 -4.71
N SER A 290 -14.72 3.75 -5.26
CA SER A 290 -14.69 4.82 -6.28
C SER A 290 -14.79 6.20 -5.62
N LEU A 291 -14.91 7.27 -6.42
CA LEU A 291 -15.01 8.63 -5.87
C LEU A 291 -16.23 8.81 -4.95
N ASN A 292 -17.39 8.26 -5.31
CA ASN A 292 -18.64 8.49 -4.61
C ASN A 292 -19.29 7.22 -4.04
N ALA A 293 -18.68 6.04 -4.24
CA ALA A 293 -19.25 4.78 -3.82
C ALA A 293 -18.22 3.82 -3.22
N LEU A 294 -18.70 2.92 -2.37
CA LEU A 294 -18.03 1.71 -1.97
C LEU A 294 -18.85 0.54 -2.52
N SER A 295 -18.28 -0.23 -3.43
CA SER A 295 -18.93 -1.40 -4.02
C SER A 295 -18.35 -2.69 -3.48
N PHE A 296 -19.21 -3.68 -3.41
CA PHE A 296 -18.90 -5.03 -2.98
C PHE A 296 -19.12 -5.99 -4.15
N HIS A 297 -18.14 -6.82 -4.44
CA HIS A 297 -18.19 -7.84 -5.47
C HIS A 297 -17.78 -9.19 -4.87
N ARG A 298 -18.54 -10.24 -5.17
CA ARG A 298 -18.20 -11.61 -4.75
C ARG A 298 -17.75 -12.43 -5.96
N TRP A 299 -16.58 -13.04 -5.82
CA TRP A 299 -16.08 -13.96 -6.84
C TRP A 299 -16.77 -15.32 -6.69
N GLU A 300 -17.62 -15.67 -7.65
CA GLU A 300 -18.28 -16.97 -7.71
C GLU A 300 -17.60 -17.89 -8.73
N SER A 301 -17.39 -19.16 -8.36
CA SER A 301 -16.96 -20.16 -9.31
C SER A 301 -18.09 -20.48 -10.30
N SER A 302 -17.75 -20.91 -11.52
CA SER A 302 -18.75 -21.36 -12.50
C SER A 302 -19.63 -22.51 -12.02
N GLU A 303 -19.16 -23.30 -11.05
CA GLU A 303 -19.93 -24.37 -10.39
C GLU A 303 -20.99 -23.81 -9.44
N THR A 304 -20.68 -22.76 -8.68
CA THR A 304 -21.64 -22.08 -7.80
C THR A 304 -22.75 -21.39 -8.62
N GLN A 305 -22.42 -20.78 -9.74
CA GLN A 305 -23.41 -20.18 -10.66
C GLN A 305 -24.36 -21.22 -11.29
N ARG A 306 -23.87 -22.42 -11.58
CA ARG A 306 -24.70 -23.53 -12.07
C ARG A 306 -25.64 -24.08 -11.01
N ALA A 307 -25.16 -24.19 -9.76
CA ALA A 307 -25.97 -24.66 -8.63
C ALA A 307 -27.11 -23.69 -8.28
N ASP A 308 -26.86 -22.37 -8.33
CA ASP A 308 -27.89 -21.37 -8.05
C ASP A 308 -28.90 -21.21 -9.20
N ARG A 309 -28.49 -21.35 -10.46
CA ARG A 309 -29.40 -21.44 -11.59
C ARG A 309 -30.25 -22.69 -11.53
N GLY A 310 -29.70 -23.82 -11.07
CA GLY A 310 -30.47 -25.07 -10.86
C GLY A 310 -31.54 -24.93 -9.78
N LYS A 311 -31.26 -24.21 -8.70
CA LYS A 311 -32.26 -23.93 -7.64
C LYS A 311 -33.37 -22.97 -8.06
N SER A 312 -33.05 -21.95 -8.87
CA SER A 312 -34.07 -21.01 -9.40
C SER A 312 -35.04 -21.67 -10.38
N ILE A 313 -34.60 -22.72 -11.10
CA ILE A 313 -35.47 -23.47 -12.03
C ILE A 313 -36.38 -24.44 -11.25
N GLN A 314 -35.93 -24.99 -10.11
CA GLN A 314 -36.77 -25.86 -9.28
C GLN A 314 -37.84 -25.10 -8.50
N ASN A 315 -37.62 -23.84 -8.13
CA ASN A 315 -38.63 -23.01 -7.44
C ASN A 315 -39.62 -22.34 -8.36
N GLY A 316 -39.47 -22.44 -9.68
CA GLY A 316 -40.39 -21.89 -10.67
C GLY A 316 -41.45 -22.87 -11.19
N SER A 317 -41.43 -24.15 -10.73
CA SER A 317 -42.35 -25.18 -11.28
C SER A 317 -43.47 -25.64 -10.33
N THR A 318 -43.72 -24.91 -9.23
CA THR A 318 -44.85 -25.20 -8.31
C THR A 318 -45.75 -24.00 -8.13
N ALA A 319 -46.31 -23.52 -9.25
CA ALA A 319 -47.43 -22.61 -9.22
C ALA A 319 -48.29 -22.87 -10.47
N GLU A 320 -49.07 -23.95 -10.44
CA GLU A 320 -50.27 -24.09 -11.24
C GLU A 320 -51.07 -25.31 -10.74
N SER A 321 -52.18 -25.04 -10.16
CA SER A 321 -53.51 -25.57 -10.42
C SER A 321 -54.34 -25.53 -9.14
N LEU A 322 -55.10 -24.49 -9.00
CA LEU A 322 -56.38 -24.50 -8.28
C LEU A 322 -57.33 -23.60 -9.08
N ASP A 323 -57.97 -24.23 -10.09
CA ASP A 323 -59.25 -23.82 -10.63
C ASP A 323 -60.18 -25.01 -10.55
N SER A 324 -61.14 -24.90 -9.69
CA SER A 324 -62.52 -25.35 -9.85
C SER A 324 -63.29 -25.10 -8.57
#